data_e673f4d6bf3e05822e890483c4a55f57
#
_entry.id   e673f4d6bf3e05822e890483c4a55f57
#
_cell.length_a   1.000
_cell.length_b   1.000
_cell.length_c   1.000
_cell.angle_alpha   90.00
_cell.angle_beta   90.00
_cell.angle_gamma   90.00
#
_symmetry.space_group_name_H-M   'P 1'
#
loop_
_entity.id
_entity.type
_entity.pdbx_description
1 polymer ?
#
loop_
_entity_poly.entity_id
_entity_poly.type
_entity_poly.pdbx_seq_one_letter_code
_entity_poly.pdbx_strand_id
1 'polypeptide(L)'
;KTRVYLHMRDWNNVVTEAKKLEGGRFILETNPATPFVSYKDNQESIFSIPNDSQDNASVNGAMSAMMSAREGGRAMCPTSPTLYNSKFWKGDDKRRNLVLYRASDDYYFCDKYQNPQTREEYAPILRYAEVLLNEAEAAARAGDKTLALEKLNQVRDRSLADPATQTYKASDFANTKALVEAILWERRIEFQGEGRRWEDIHRLAADDLLPSGGIPAKIEYNNVKNQGAFVVGGEVKAEWFGNSKQFIPYTDKRFI
;
A
#
# COMPACT_ATOMS: atom_id res chain seq x y z
N LYS A 1 -13.31 7.65 -8.24
CA LYS A 1 -13.64 8.97 -7.66
C LYS A 1 -13.11 9.12 -6.23
N THR A 2 -13.19 8.10 -5.35
CA THR A 2 -12.71 8.19 -3.95
C THR A 2 -11.26 8.69 -3.87
N ARG A 3 -10.35 8.18 -4.74
CA ARG A 3 -8.96 8.62 -4.83
C ARG A 3 -8.84 10.11 -5.15
N VAL A 4 -9.59 10.60 -6.12
CA VAL A 4 -9.58 12.02 -6.51
C VAL A 4 -10.02 12.91 -5.35
N TYR A 5 -11.15 12.60 -4.72
CA TYR A 5 -11.65 13.35 -3.58
C TYR A 5 -10.71 13.27 -2.36
N LEU A 6 -10.04 12.13 -2.15
CA LEU A 6 -9.02 11.99 -1.11
C LEU A 6 -7.86 12.99 -1.32
N HIS A 7 -7.37 13.13 -2.55
CA HIS A 7 -6.35 14.10 -2.91
C HIS A 7 -6.83 15.55 -2.77
N MET A 8 -8.11 15.80 -3.06
CA MET A 8 -8.74 17.12 -2.86
C MET A 8 -9.05 17.42 -1.39
N ARG A 9 -8.85 16.47 -0.48
CA ARG A 9 -9.25 16.55 0.94
C ARG A 9 -10.76 16.79 1.14
N ASP A 10 -11.56 16.35 0.19
CA ASP A 10 -13.02 16.40 0.24
C ASP A 10 -13.55 15.11 0.89
N TRP A 11 -13.45 15.08 2.21
CA TRP A 11 -13.73 13.88 3.01
C TRP A 11 -15.16 13.40 2.84
N ASN A 12 -16.12 14.31 2.76
CA ASN A 12 -17.53 13.98 2.61
C ASN A 12 -17.81 13.27 1.28
N ASN A 13 -17.21 13.76 0.20
CA ASN A 13 -17.39 13.14 -1.10
C ASN A 13 -16.61 11.80 -1.22
N VAL A 14 -15.50 11.62 -0.51
CA VAL A 14 -14.85 10.30 -0.40
C VAL A 14 -15.83 9.27 0.15
N VAL A 15 -16.44 9.56 1.31
CA VAL A 15 -17.40 8.65 1.97
C VAL A 15 -18.63 8.43 1.09
N THR A 16 -19.17 9.49 0.48
CA THR A 16 -20.33 9.38 -0.42
C THR A 16 -20.07 8.48 -1.61
N GLU A 17 -18.91 8.58 -2.25
CA GLU A 17 -18.56 7.74 -3.39
C GLU A 17 -18.20 6.30 -2.99
N ALA A 18 -17.60 6.11 -1.80
CA ALA A 18 -17.31 4.79 -1.28
C ALA A 18 -18.58 3.98 -1.00
N LYS A 19 -19.56 4.60 -0.34
CA LYS A 19 -20.87 3.99 -0.03
C LYS A 19 -21.63 3.48 -1.25
N LYS A 20 -21.40 4.02 -2.43
CA LYS A 20 -22.03 3.54 -3.68
C LYS A 20 -21.58 2.13 -4.07
N LEU A 21 -20.48 1.65 -3.50
CA LEU A 21 -19.93 0.32 -3.76
C LEU A 21 -20.30 -0.70 -2.69
N GLU A 22 -20.83 -0.24 -1.55
CA GLU A 22 -21.26 -1.12 -0.46
C GLU A 22 -22.43 -2.01 -0.89
N GLY A 23 -22.37 -3.28 -0.51
CA GLY A 23 -23.39 -4.28 -0.89
C GLY A 23 -23.46 -4.58 -2.38
N GLY A 24 -22.54 -4.05 -3.19
CA GLY A 24 -22.43 -4.30 -4.61
C GLY A 24 -21.60 -5.56 -4.94
N ARG A 25 -21.15 -5.62 -6.20
CA ARG A 25 -20.39 -6.77 -6.71
C ARG A 25 -18.95 -6.86 -6.18
N PHE A 26 -18.42 -5.75 -5.62
CA PHE A 26 -17.05 -5.70 -5.15
C PHE A 26 -16.99 -6.01 -3.66
N ILE A 27 -16.17 -6.98 -3.29
CA ILE A 27 -15.92 -7.37 -1.91
C ILE A 27 -14.42 -7.62 -1.71
N LEU A 28 -13.96 -7.60 -0.47
CA LEU A 28 -12.60 -8.03 -0.15
C LEU A 28 -12.48 -9.54 -0.34
N GLU A 29 -11.44 -9.96 -1.03
CA GLU A 29 -11.06 -11.36 -1.08
C GLU A 29 -10.58 -11.82 0.30
N THR A 30 -10.95 -13.02 0.71
CA THR A 30 -10.57 -13.57 2.03
C THR A 30 -9.05 -13.82 2.14
N ASN A 31 -8.41 -14.11 1.02
CA ASN A 31 -6.95 -14.22 0.94
C ASN A 31 -6.38 -12.96 0.29
N PRO A 32 -5.54 -12.18 0.99
CA PRO A 32 -4.95 -10.95 0.44
C PRO A 32 -4.04 -11.18 -0.78
N ALA A 33 -3.66 -12.42 -1.08
CA ALA A 33 -2.90 -12.78 -2.29
C ALA A 33 -3.76 -12.86 -3.55
N THR A 34 -5.05 -13.20 -3.41
CA THR A 34 -5.92 -13.50 -4.57
C THR A 34 -5.89 -12.45 -5.66
N PRO A 35 -5.93 -11.13 -5.38
CA PRO A 35 -5.91 -10.12 -6.44
C PRO A 35 -4.66 -10.15 -7.32
N PHE A 36 -3.57 -10.74 -6.87
CA PHE A 36 -2.26 -10.68 -7.53
C PHE A 36 -1.84 -11.98 -8.21
N VAL A 37 -2.40 -13.10 -7.79
CA VAL A 37 -2.07 -14.42 -8.34
C VAL A 37 -3.18 -14.98 -9.24
N SER A 38 -4.16 -14.14 -9.58
CA SER A 38 -5.26 -14.50 -10.45
C SER A 38 -4.90 -14.24 -11.92
N TYR A 39 -5.27 -15.18 -12.77
CA TYR A 39 -5.24 -15.06 -14.24
C TYR A 39 -6.61 -14.67 -14.78
N LYS A 40 -7.41 -14.02 -13.99
CA LYS A 40 -8.75 -13.51 -14.30
C LYS A 40 -9.15 -12.49 -13.25
N ASP A 41 -10.22 -11.74 -13.52
CA ASP A 41 -10.82 -10.85 -12.54
C ASP A 41 -11.32 -11.64 -11.32
N ASN A 42 -11.23 -10.97 -10.18
CA ASN A 42 -11.70 -11.42 -8.88
C ASN A 42 -12.66 -10.37 -8.29
N GLN A 43 -13.30 -10.68 -7.18
CA GLN A 43 -14.31 -9.81 -6.60
C GLN A 43 -13.74 -8.52 -5.98
N GLU A 44 -12.46 -8.49 -5.67
CA GLU A 44 -11.82 -7.29 -5.12
C GLU A 44 -11.32 -6.33 -6.20
N SER A 45 -11.00 -6.82 -7.40
CA SER A 45 -10.51 -5.98 -8.48
C SER A 45 -11.64 -5.18 -9.13
N ILE A 46 -11.57 -3.85 -8.99
CA ILE A 46 -12.48 -2.90 -9.65
C ILE A 46 -12.03 -2.67 -11.09
N PHE A 47 -10.72 -2.61 -11.29
CA PHE A 47 -10.10 -2.50 -12.59
C PHE A 47 -8.74 -3.18 -12.56
N SER A 48 -8.52 -4.11 -13.49
CA SER A 48 -7.25 -4.79 -13.71
C SER A 48 -6.85 -4.70 -15.18
N ILE A 49 -5.56 -4.72 -15.43
CA ILE A 49 -5.03 -4.92 -16.78
C ILE A 49 -4.91 -6.43 -16.98
N PRO A 50 -5.67 -7.02 -17.92
CA PRO A 50 -5.54 -8.43 -18.23
C PRO A 50 -4.21 -8.69 -18.95
N ASN A 51 -3.59 -9.82 -18.63
CA ASN A 51 -2.43 -10.32 -19.34
C ASN A 51 -2.66 -11.79 -19.70
N ASP A 52 -2.03 -12.25 -20.75
CA ASP A 52 -1.95 -13.65 -21.12
C ASP A 52 -0.57 -13.99 -21.71
N SER A 53 -0.39 -15.20 -22.19
CA SER A 53 0.90 -15.67 -22.72
C SER A 53 1.34 -14.93 -24.00
N GLN A 54 0.42 -14.33 -24.72
CA GLN A 54 0.65 -13.64 -26.01
C GLN A 54 0.64 -12.12 -25.84
N ASP A 55 -0.22 -11.62 -24.95
CA ASP A 55 -0.40 -10.18 -24.69
C ASP A 55 -0.10 -9.87 -23.22
N ASN A 56 1.12 -9.44 -22.97
CA ASN A 56 1.60 -9.00 -21.65
C ASN A 56 2.70 -7.93 -21.79
N ALA A 57 2.98 -7.25 -20.69
CA ALA A 57 3.94 -6.14 -20.68
C ALA A 57 5.42 -6.57 -20.82
N SER A 58 5.69 -7.81 -21.13
CA SER A 58 7.01 -8.40 -21.31
C SER A 58 7.95 -8.27 -20.09
N VAL A 59 9.21 -8.63 -20.28
CA VAL A 59 10.24 -8.58 -19.21
C VAL A 59 10.57 -7.15 -18.73
N ASN A 60 10.17 -6.14 -19.46
CA ASN A 60 10.48 -4.74 -19.16
C ASN A 60 9.30 -3.96 -18.54
N GLY A 61 8.12 -4.54 -18.50
CA GLY A 61 6.93 -3.86 -18.00
C GLY A 61 6.07 -4.68 -17.06
N ALA A 62 6.11 -6.01 -17.14
CA ALA A 62 5.32 -6.85 -16.25
C ALA A 62 5.80 -6.71 -14.80
N MET A 63 4.83 -6.51 -13.87
CA MET A 63 5.14 -6.32 -12.45
C MET A 63 5.88 -7.52 -11.88
N SER A 64 5.51 -8.75 -12.25
CA SER A 64 6.21 -9.95 -11.83
C SER A 64 7.65 -10.00 -12.32
N ALA A 65 7.93 -9.60 -13.55
CA ALA A 65 9.29 -9.57 -14.08
C ALA A 65 10.18 -8.51 -13.42
N MET A 66 9.59 -7.38 -13.01
CA MET A 66 10.34 -6.27 -12.42
C MET A 66 10.55 -6.44 -10.91
N MET A 67 9.52 -6.88 -10.18
CA MET A 67 9.51 -6.82 -8.73
C MET A 67 9.82 -8.15 -8.06
N SER A 68 9.45 -9.28 -8.67
CA SER A 68 9.63 -10.58 -8.06
C SER A 68 11.11 -10.92 -7.85
N ALA A 69 11.41 -11.51 -6.70
CA ALA A 69 12.72 -12.09 -6.40
C ALA A 69 12.80 -13.59 -6.74
N ARG A 70 11.75 -14.15 -7.34
CA ARG A 70 11.72 -15.51 -7.86
C ARG A 70 12.57 -15.66 -9.12
N GLU A 71 12.89 -16.87 -9.50
CA GLU A 71 13.64 -17.15 -10.71
C GLU A 71 12.99 -16.51 -11.95
N GLY A 72 13.79 -15.78 -12.73
CA GLY A 72 13.31 -14.99 -13.86
C GLY A 72 12.89 -13.55 -13.53
N GLY A 73 12.76 -13.20 -12.27
CA GLY A 73 12.47 -11.85 -11.81
C GLY A 73 13.72 -11.03 -11.50
N ARG A 74 13.62 -9.70 -11.61
CA ARG A 74 14.74 -8.76 -11.42
C ARG A 74 14.90 -8.24 -10.00
N ALA A 75 13.92 -8.44 -9.13
CA ALA A 75 13.95 -8.00 -7.73
C ALA A 75 14.35 -6.52 -7.56
N MET A 76 13.76 -5.62 -8.34
CA MET A 76 14.20 -4.22 -8.39
C MET A 76 13.81 -3.40 -7.16
N CYS A 77 12.81 -3.84 -6.39
CA CYS A 77 12.25 -3.08 -5.28
C CYS A 77 12.25 -3.91 -3.99
N PRO A 78 13.31 -3.84 -3.19
CA PRO A 78 13.32 -4.49 -1.88
C PRO A 78 12.29 -3.85 -0.94
N THR A 79 11.74 -4.64 -0.04
CA THR A 79 10.86 -4.19 1.04
C THR A 79 11.66 -3.34 2.03
N SER A 80 11.15 -2.16 2.35
CA SER A 80 11.81 -1.29 3.34
C SER A 80 11.83 -1.95 4.72
N PRO A 81 12.97 -1.99 5.43
CA PRO A 81 13.04 -2.45 6.83
C PRO A 81 12.12 -1.66 7.76
N THR A 82 11.94 -0.36 7.51
CA THR A 82 11.01 0.48 8.26
C THR A 82 9.57 0.00 8.13
N LEU A 83 9.18 -0.50 6.95
CA LEU A 83 7.87 -1.10 6.75
C LEU A 83 7.81 -2.48 7.39
N TYR A 84 8.78 -3.34 7.07
CA TYR A 84 8.80 -4.73 7.52
C TYR A 84 8.82 -4.86 9.05
N ASN A 85 9.60 -4.01 9.74
CA ASN A 85 9.73 -4.02 11.21
C ASN A 85 8.71 -3.11 11.91
N SER A 86 7.75 -2.53 11.19
CA SER A 86 6.75 -1.65 11.78
C SER A 86 5.91 -2.38 12.83
N LYS A 87 5.69 -1.74 13.98
CA LYS A 87 4.76 -2.22 15.02
C LYS A 87 3.33 -2.43 14.52
N PHE A 88 2.95 -1.76 13.41
CA PHE A 88 1.64 -1.88 12.79
C PHE A 88 1.49 -3.14 11.97
N TRP A 89 2.58 -3.73 11.49
CA TRP A 89 2.57 -4.98 10.70
C TRP A 89 2.85 -6.17 11.61
N LYS A 90 1.79 -6.85 12.04
CA LYS A 90 1.90 -8.00 12.95
C LYS A 90 2.73 -9.14 12.34
N GLY A 91 3.40 -9.90 13.20
CA GLY A 91 4.26 -10.99 12.78
C GLY A 91 3.51 -12.16 12.11
N ASP A 92 2.26 -12.35 12.50
CA ASP A 92 1.34 -13.38 12.01
C ASP A 92 0.37 -12.89 10.92
N ASP A 93 0.54 -11.66 10.43
CA ASP A 93 -0.23 -11.11 9.33
C ASP A 93 0.02 -11.91 8.04
N LYS A 94 -1.05 -12.40 7.41
CA LYS A 94 -1.00 -13.22 6.19
C LYS A 94 -0.27 -12.53 5.03
N ARG A 95 -0.25 -11.21 5.00
CA ARG A 95 0.49 -10.44 3.99
C ARG A 95 2.01 -10.55 4.13
N ARG A 96 2.51 -11.08 5.27
CA ARG A 96 3.92 -11.49 5.40
C ARG A 96 4.30 -12.58 4.39
N ASN A 97 3.34 -13.41 3.99
CA ASN A 97 3.53 -14.43 2.97
C ASN A 97 3.62 -13.85 1.53
N LEU A 98 3.36 -12.55 1.38
CA LEU A 98 3.55 -11.80 0.13
C LEU A 98 4.90 -11.05 0.12
N VAL A 99 5.82 -11.49 0.96
CA VAL A 99 7.19 -10.98 1.02
C VAL A 99 8.13 -12.18 0.98
N LEU A 100 9.03 -12.19 0.01
CA LEU A 100 10.01 -13.25 -0.20
C LEU A 100 11.39 -12.79 0.25
N TYR A 101 12.03 -13.56 1.12
CA TYR A 101 13.44 -13.39 1.46
C TYR A 101 14.33 -14.05 0.41
N ARG A 102 15.28 -13.30 -0.15
CA ARG A 102 16.29 -13.82 -1.07
C ARG A 102 17.67 -13.81 -0.38
N ALA A 103 18.17 -15.02 -0.09
CA ALA A 103 19.38 -15.19 0.70
C ALA A 103 20.64 -14.65 0.01
N SER A 104 20.71 -14.68 -1.33
CA SER A 104 21.87 -14.15 -2.09
C SER A 104 22.08 -12.65 -1.87
N ASP A 105 21.01 -11.91 -1.59
CA ASP A 105 21.05 -10.46 -1.43
C ASP A 105 20.91 -10.04 0.03
N ASP A 106 20.45 -10.95 0.87
CA ASP A 106 20.08 -10.69 2.27
C ASP A 106 18.95 -9.65 2.42
N TYR A 107 17.95 -9.72 1.51
CA TYR A 107 16.82 -8.79 1.46
C TYR A 107 15.48 -9.48 1.38
N TYR A 108 14.44 -8.76 1.82
CA TYR A 108 13.05 -9.07 1.56
C TYR A 108 12.54 -8.31 0.35
N PHE A 109 11.75 -8.96 -0.48
CA PHE A 109 11.15 -8.39 -1.70
C PHE A 109 9.65 -8.58 -1.69
N CYS A 110 8.92 -7.66 -2.33
CA CYS A 110 7.49 -7.82 -2.56
C CYS A 110 7.24 -9.03 -3.47
N ASP A 111 6.42 -9.97 -3.01
CA ASP A 111 6.09 -11.22 -3.71
C ASP A 111 4.59 -11.30 -4.06
N LYS A 112 3.94 -10.17 -4.25
CA LYS A 112 2.55 -10.12 -4.72
C LYS A 112 2.42 -10.67 -6.13
N TYR A 113 3.37 -10.37 -6.99
CA TYR A 113 3.42 -10.80 -8.39
C TYR A 113 4.42 -11.94 -8.50
N GLN A 114 3.94 -13.17 -8.71
CA GLN A 114 4.72 -14.38 -8.44
C GLN A 114 5.23 -15.09 -9.68
N ASN A 115 4.75 -14.72 -10.88
CA ASN A 115 5.08 -15.43 -12.11
C ASN A 115 5.88 -14.59 -13.11
N PRO A 116 7.18 -14.35 -12.85
CA PRO A 116 8.03 -13.56 -13.75
C PRO A 116 8.34 -14.23 -15.08
N GLN A 117 8.12 -15.55 -15.19
CA GLN A 117 8.44 -16.30 -16.41
C GLN A 117 7.32 -16.18 -17.44
N THR A 118 6.06 -16.40 -17.06
CA THR A 118 4.94 -16.32 -18.00
C THR A 118 4.32 -14.93 -18.06
N ARG A 119 4.32 -14.17 -16.94
CA ARG A 119 3.80 -12.78 -16.84
C ARG A 119 2.32 -12.64 -17.17
N GLU A 120 1.57 -13.69 -16.95
CA GLU A 120 0.15 -13.81 -17.30
C GLU A 120 -0.79 -13.28 -16.19
N GLU A 121 -0.25 -12.96 -15.01
CA GLU A 121 -1.05 -12.46 -13.90
C GLU A 121 -1.68 -11.11 -14.25
N TYR A 122 -2.96 -10.99 -13.97
CA TYR A 122 -3.65 -9.71 -14.09
C TYR A 122 -3.03 -8.68 -13.14
N ALA A 123 -2.85 -7.46 -13.63
CA ALA A 123 -2.32 -6.36 -12.83
C ALA A 123 -3.45 -5.52 -12.25
N PRO A 124 -3.80 -5.65 -10.95
CA PRO A 124 -4.85 -4.85 -10.34
C PRO A 124 -4.40 -3.39 -10.19
N ILE A 125 -5.18 -2.48 -10.74
CA ILE A 125 -4.94 -1.03 -10.69
C ILE A 125 -5.85 -0.36 -9.68
N LEU A 126 -7.11 -0.81 -9.59
CA LEU A 126 -8.09 -0.33 -8.62
C LEU A 126 -8.67 -1.52 -7.88
N ARG A 127 -8.53 -1.52 -6.56
CA ARG A 127 -9.05 -2.59 -5.69
C ARG A 127 -10.01 -2.06 -4.64
N TYR A 128 -10.94 -2.89 -4.21
CA TYR A 128 -11.92 -2.51 -3.19
C TYR A 128 -11.26 -2.17 -1.84
N ALA A 129 -10.13 -2.80 -1.49
CA ALA A 129 -9.34 -2.42 -0.32
C ALA A 129 -8.94 -0.94 -0.33
N GLU A 130 -8.63 -0.36 -1.51
CA GLU A 130 -8.32 1.07 -1.61
C GLU A 130 -9.54 1.93 -1.32
N VAL A 131 -10.73 1.55 -1.78
CA VAL A 131 -11.97 2.27 -1.50
C VAL A 131 -12.22 2.32 0.00
N LEU A 132 -12.10 1.17 0.68
CA LEU A 132 -12.30 1.06 2.13
C LEU A 132 -11.29 1.87 2.93
N LEU A 133 -10.02 1.84 2.56
CA LEU A 133 -8.99 2.62 3.28
C LEU A 133 -9.06 4.12 2.96
N ASN A 134 -9.53 4.51 1.77
CA ASN A 134 -9.85 5.91 1.47
C ASN A 134 -11.02 6.39 2.33
N GLU A 135 -12.06 5.57 2.47
CA GLU A 135 -13.22 5.87 3.31
C GLU A 135 -12.84 5.93 4.79
N ALA A 136 -12.03 4.99 5.28
CA ALA A 136 -11.53 4.98 6.65
C ALA A 136 -10.79 6.28 7.00
N GLU A 137 -9.90 6.72 6.13
CA GLU A 137 -9.15 7.97 6.34
C GLU A 137 -10.08 9.19 6.32
N ALA A 138 -10.97 9.26 5.33
CA ALA A 138 -11.92 10.36 5.20
C ALA A 138 -12.85 10.46 6.40
N ALA A 139 -13.41 9.33 6.85
CA ALA A 139 -14.27 9.26 8.04
C ALA A 139 -13.53 9.71 9.30
N ALA A 140 -12.29 9.23 9.50
CA ALA A 140 -11.47 9.65 10.65
C ALA A 140 -11.23 11.16 10.66
N ARG A 141 -10.91 11.75 9.50
CA ARG A 141 -10.67 13.19 9.36
C ARG A 141 -11.93 14.02 9.48
N ALA A 142 -13.08 13.49 9.09
CA ALA A 142 -14.39 14.11 9.27
C ALA A 142 -14.96 13.94 10.70
N GLY A 143 -14.29 13.19 11.58
CA GLY A 143 -14.69 12.98 12.96
C GLY A 143 -15.56 11.74 13.20
N ASP A 144 -15.89 10.96 12.17
CA ASP A 144 -16.61 9.69 12.31
C ASP A 144 -15.64 8.54 12.63
N LYS A 145 -15.27 8.44 13.89
CA LYS A 145 -14.36 7.41 14.40
C LYS A 145 -14.93 5.99 14.23
N THR A 146 -16.25 5.83 14.32
CA THR A 146 -16.91 4.52 14.21
C THR A 146 -16.77 3.97 12.81
N LEU A 147 -17.17 4.74 11.80
CA LEU A 147 -17.02 4.36 10.39
C LEU A 147 -15.55 4.14 10.03
N ALA A 148 -14.66 5.01 10.50
CA ALA A 148 -13.24 4.90 10.24
C ALA A 148 -12.66 3.56 10.74
N LEU A 149 -13.00 3.15 11.95
CA LEU A 149 -12.58 1.87 12.52
C LEU A 149 -13.20 0.68 11.80
N GLU A 150 -14.48 0.76 11.46
CA GLU A 150 -15.14 -0.28 10.69
C GLU A 150 -14.38 -0.57 9.38
N LYS A 151 -14.14 0.45 8.58
CA LYS A 151 -13.48 0.29 7.28
C LYS A 151 -12.01 -0.10 7.38
N LEU A 152 -11.29 0.44 8.36
CA LEU A 152 -9.91 0.04 8.67
C LEU A 152 -9.85 -1.45 9.04
N ASN A 153 -10.71 -1.89 9.95
CA ASN A 153 -10.72 -3.26 10.42
C ASN A 153 -11.16 -4.25 9.33
N GLN A 154 -12.07 -3.89 8.43
CA GLN A 154 -12.42 -4.75 7.29
C GLN A 154 -11.17 -5.17 6.51
N VAL A 155 -10.27 -4.24 6.18
CA VAL A 155 -9.05 -4.54 5.44
C VAL A 155 -8.02 -5.26 6.30
N ARG A 156 -7.84 -4.80 7.54
CA ARG A 156 -6.86 -5.33 8.47
C ARG A 156 -7.18 -6.76 8.91
N ASP A 157 -8.41 -6.99 9.39
CA ASP A 157 -8.79 -8.24 10.06
C ASP A 157 -8.79 -9.44 9.12
N ARG A 158 -9.08 -9.27 7.83
CA ARG A 158 -8.97 -10.34 6.85
C ARG A 158 -7.55 -10.92 6.77
N SER A 159 -6.55 -10.10 7.11
CA SER A 159 -5.14 -10.45 7.00
C SER A 159 -4.54 -10.95 8.31
N LEU A 160 -5.18 -10.69 9.44
CA LEU A 160 -4.73 -11.15 10.74
C LEU A 160 -4.95 -12.66 10.90
N ALA A 161 -4.06 -13.33 11.60
CA ALA A 161 -4.24 -14.73 11.97
C ALA A 161 -5.27 -14.87 13.11
N ASP A 162 -5.27 -13.91 14.04
CA ASP A 162 -6.21 -13.84 15.17
C ASP A 162 -6.90 -12.47 15.24
N PRO A 163 -7.92 -12.22 14.41
CA PRO A 163 -8.69 -10.97 14.47
C PRO A 163 -9.38 -10.76 15.83
N ALA A 164 -9.77 -11.84 16.52
CA ALA A 164 -10.51 -11.73 17.78
C ALA A 164 -9.74 -10.95 18.86
N THR A 165 -8.41 -11.07 18.88
CA THR A 165 -7.55 -10.37 19.87
C THR A 165 -6.79 -9.18 19.27
N GLN A 166 -6.67 -9.07 17.96
CA GLN A 166 -5.80 -8.10 17.29
C GLN A 166 -6.54 -7.00 16.55
N THR A 167 -7.88 -7.10 16.41
CA THR A 167 -8.73 -6.05 15.83
C THR A 167 -8.59 -4.74 16.60
N TYR A 168 -8.55 -3.63 15.90
CA TYR A 168 -8.48 -2.32 16.55
C TYR A 168 -9.80 -1.93 17.21
N LYS A 169 -9.69 -1.38 18.42
CA LYS A 169 -10.80 -0.83 19.20
C LYS A 169 -10.69 0.68 19.32
N ALA A 170 -11.79 1.34 19.60
CA ALA A 170 -11.80 2.80 19.79
C ALA A 170 -10.85 3.27 20.91
N SER A 171 -10.65 2.44 21.94
CA SER A 171 -9.72 2.68 23.05
C SER A 171 -8.25 2.68 22.68
N ASP A 172 -7.88 2.07 21.53
CA ASP A 172 -6.49 1.98 21.10
C ASP A 172 -5.96 3.30 20.55
N PHE A 173 -6.84 4.28 20.32
CA PHE A 173 -6.51 5.56 19.71
C PHE A 173 -6.89 6.72 20.63
N ALA A 174 -5.88 7.39 21.15
CA ALA A 174 -6.07 8.55 22.03
C ALA A 174 -6.74 9.76 21.34
N ASN A 175 -6.57 9.88 20.02
CA ASN A 175 -7.09 10.99 19.22
C ASN A 175 -7.15 10.63 17.72
N THR A 176 -7.73 11.54 16.93
CA THR A 176 -7.84 11.40 15.47
C THR A 176 -6.49 11.20 14.80
N LYS A 177 -5.44 11.89 15.25
CA LYS A 177 -4.09 11.76 14.68
C LYS A 177 -3.58 10.33 14.77
N ALA A 178 -3.73 9.68 15.94
CA ALA A 178 -3.31 8.30 16.14
C ALA A 178 -4.09 7.31 15.26
N LEU A 179 -5.38 7.52 15.06
CA LEU A 179 -6.21 6.70 14.18
C LEU A 179 -5.80 6.89 12.71
N VAL A 180 -5.63 8.12 12.25
CA VAL A 180 -5.17 8.40 10.88
C VAL A 180 -3.77 7.82 10.64
N GLU A 181 -2.88 7.89 11.63
CA GLU A 181 -1.56 7.26 11.54
C GLU A 181 -1.68 5.75 11.29
N ALA A 182 -2.52 5.06 12.06
CA ALA A 182 -2.74 3.62 11.88
C ALA A 182 -3.32 3.30 10.49
N ILE A 183 -4.28 4.10 9.99
CA ILE A 183 -4.84 3.96 8.64
C ILE A 183 -3.75 4.14 7.58
N LEU A 184 -2.90 5.14 7.71
CA LEU A 184 -1.80 5.39 6.77
C LEU A 184 -0.76 4.25 6.79
N TRP A 185 -0.49 3.65 7.95
CA TRP A 185 0.35 2.47 8.03
C TRP A 185 -0.32 1.24 7.41
N GLU A 186 -1.61 1.04 7.64
CA GLU A 186 -2.37 -0.03 6.99
C GLU A 186 -2.32 0.11 5.46
N ARG A 187 -2.47 1.32 4.93
CA ARG A 187 -2.29 1.62 3.50
C ARG A 187 -0.90 1.22 3.00
N ARG A 188 0.16 1.52 3.76
CA ARG A 188 1.54 1.15 3.37
C ARG A 188 1.73 -0.35 3.31
N ILE A 189 1.16 -1.08 4.26
CA ILE A 189 1.23 -2.55 4.33
C ILE A 189 0.42 -3.15 3.18
N GLU A 190 -0.83 -2.70 3.04
CA GLU A 190 -1.76 -3.24 2.04
C GLU A 190 -1.32 -2.96 0.61
N PHE A 191 -0.77 -1.78 0.32
CA PHE A 191 -0.42 -1.36 -1.03
C PHE A 191 1.08 -1.43 -1.35
N GLN A 192 1.83 -2.22 -0.60
CA GLN A 192 3.23 -2.47 -0.95
C GLN A 192 3.33 -3.01 -2.38
N GLY A 193 4.19 -2.39 -3.19
CA GLY A 193 4.38 -2.78 -4.57
C GLY A 193 3.30 -2.32 -5.56
N GLU A 194 2.33 -1.50 -5.14
CA GLU A 194 1.22 -1.04 -5.98
C GLU A 194 1.27 0.47 -6.34
N GLY A 195 2.38 1.14 -6.02
CA GLY A 195 2.59 2.55 -6.37
C GLY A 195 1.88 3.59 -5.48
N ARG A 196 0.99 3.16 -4.55
CA ARG A 196 0.16 4.07 -3.73
C ARG A 196 0.95 4.96 -2.76
N ARG A 197 2.13 4.50 -2.33
CA ARG A 197 2.95 5.26 -1.38
C ARG A 197 3.42 6.60 -1.92
N TRP A 198 3.73 6.68 -3.21
CA TRP A 198 4.14 7.93 -3.85
C TRP A 198 3.03 8.97 -3.80
N GLU A 199 1.81 8.58 -4.14
CA GLU A 199 0.63 9.44 -4.07
C GLU A 199 0.39 9.94 -2.64
N ASP A 200 0.46 9.03 -1.64
CA ASP A 200 0.27 9.39 -0.23
C ASP A 200 1.34 10.38 0.27
N ILE A 201 2.61 10.22 -0.12
CA ILE A 201 3.68 11.15 0.26
C ILE A 201 3.38 12.56 -0.24
N HIS A 202 2.93 12.70 -1.49
CA HIS A 202 2.66 14.02 -2.09
C HIS A 202 1.42 14.68 -1.50
N ARG A 203 0.29 13.96 -1.43
CA ARG A 203 -0.94 14.54 -0.88
C ARG A 203 -0.83 14.93 0.59
N LEU A 204 0.07 14.27 1.34
CA LEU A 204 0.34 14.54 2.74
C LEU A 204 1.51 15.52 2.96
N ALA A 205 2.10 16.10 1.93
CA ALA A 205 3.27 16.98 2.05
C ALA A 205 3.07 18.10 3.06
N ALA A 206 1.90 18.73 3.03
CA ALA A 206 1.49 19.80 3.95
C ALA A 206 0.21 19.43 4.70
N ASP A 207 0.14 18.20 5.20
CA ASP A 207 -1.02 17.73 5.96
C ASP A 207 -0.99 18.26 7.39
N ASP A 208 -2.12 18.73 7.90
CA ASP A 208 -2.21 19.38 9.21
C ASP A 208 -2.01 18.39 10.38
N LEU A 209 -2.36 17.11 10.19
CA LEU A 209 -2.23 16.08 11.23
C LEU A 209 -0.91 15.33 11.14
N LEU A 210 -0.54 14.89 9.93
CA LEU A 210 0.57 13.98 9.68
C LEU A 210 1.31 14.38 8.41
N PRO A 211 2.00 15.53 8.39
CA PRO A 211 2.77 15.97 7.23
C PRO A 211 3.82 14.91 6.89
N SER A 212 3.89 14.51 5.61
CA SER A 212 4.91 13.57 5.16
C SER A 212 6.31 14.18 5.22
N GLY A 213 6.36 15.50 5.13
CA GLY A 213 7.59 16.25 5.21
C GLY A 213 8.46 16.18 3.96
N GLY A 214 8.12 15.36 3.00
CA GLY A 214 8.89 15.12 1.78
C GLY A 214 9.09 13.66 1.49
N ILE A 215 9.94 13.34 0.53
CA ILE A 215 10.32 11.98 0.18
C ILE A 215 11.15 11.39 1.32
N PRO A 216 10.76 10.25 1.89
CA PRO A 216 11.54 9.64 2.97
C PRO A 216 12.92 9.20 2.47
N ALA A 217 13.88 9.19 3.39
CA ALA A 217 15.23 8.72 3.12
C ALA A 217 15.20 7.30 2.52
N LYS A 218 16.06 7.08 1.54
CA LYS A 218 16.32 5.75 0.99
C LYS A 218 17.33 5.03 1.87
N ILE A 219 17.15 3.74 2.03
CA ILE A 219 18.11 2.88 2.67
C ILE A 219 19.14 2.46 1.62
N GLU A 220 20.41 2.64 1.92
CA GLU A 220 21.49 2.21 1.02
C GLU A 220 21.50 0.70 0.86
N TYR A 221 21.66 0.25 -0.38
CA TYR A 221 21.67 -1.17 -0.73
C TYR A 221 22.69 -1.97 0.09
N ASN A 222 23.89 -1.45 0.29
CA ASN A 222 24.96 -2.15 1.02
C ASN A 222 24.82 -2.14 2.56
N ASN A 223 23.84 -1.43 3.09
CA ASN A 223 23.64 -1.25 4.53
C ASN A 223 22.40 -1.93 5.08
N VAL A 224 21.68 -2.67 4.25
CA VAL A 224 20.48 -3.42 4.65
C VAL A 224 20.79 -4.91 4.77
N LYS A 225 21.98 -5.28 5.16
CA LYS A 225 22.29 -6.68 5.39
C LYS A 225 21.55 -7.17 6.62
N ASN A 226 20.81 -8.24 6.42
CA ASN A 226 20.04 -8.88 7.48
C ASN A 226 20.93 -9.80 8.33
N GLN A 227 21.83 -9.26 9.06
CA GLN A 227 22.68 -10.04 9.99
C GLN A 227 21.86 -10.62 11.16
N GLY A 228 20.84 -11.39 10.86
CA GLY A 228 19.89 -11.95 11.82
C GLY A 228 18.70 -11.04 12.16
N ALA A 229 18.72 -9.78 11.74
CA ALA A 229 17.59 -8.86 11.85
C ALA A 229 17.61 -7.88 10.67
N PHE A 230 16.47 -7.68 10.03
CA PHE A 230 16.33 -6.73 8.95
C PHE A 230 16.32 -5.30 9.52
N VAL A 231 17.47 -4.65 9.54
CA VAL A 231 17.71 -3.38 10.23
C VAL A 231 17.77 -2.20 9.26
N VAL A 232 17.43 -1.03 9.76
CA VAL A 232 17.65 0.24 9.04
C VAL A 232 19.13 0.55 9.12
N GLY A 233 19.81 0.52 7.96
CA GLY A 233 21.20 0.89 7.79
C GLY A 233 21.37 2.35 7.35
N GLY A 234 22.52 2.68 6.73
CA GLY A 234 22.80 4.01 6.22
C GLY A 234 21.67 4.57 5.35
N GLU A 235 21.30 5.80 5.61
CA GLU A 235 20.20 6.47 4.93
C GLU A 235 20.75 7.48 3.93
N VAL A 236 20.31 7.38 2.68
CA VAL A 236 20.46 8.45 1.70
C VAL A 236 19.36 9.46 1.97
N LYS A 237 19.72 10.64 2.47
CA LYS A 237 18.77 11.71 2.78
C LYS A 237 17.97 12.09 1.53
N ALA A 238 16.67 12.13 1.67
CA ALA A 238 15.81 12.69 0.64
C ALA A 238 15.74 14.20 0.75
N GLU A 239 15.62 14.88 -0.39
CA GLU A 239 15.39 16.31 -0.42
C GLU A 239 13.93 16.66 -0.10
N TRP A 240 13.74 17.76 0.60
CA TRP A 240 12.42 18.33 0.84
C TRP A 240 11.80 18.84 -0.46
N PHE A 241 10.48 18.70 -0.61
CA PHE A 241 9.75 19.21 -1.77
C PHE A 241 10.03 20.69 -2.09
N GLY A 242 10.25 21.53 -1.08
CA GLY A 242 10.56 22.96 -1.24
C GLY A 242 11.95 23.26 -1.78
N ASN A 243 12.89 22.31 -1.69
CA ASN A 243 14.30 22.53 -2.06
C ASN A 243 14.66 21.86 -3.40
N SER A 244 13.86 20.95 -3.88
CA SER A 244 14.13 20.23 -5.13
C SER A 244 13.56 20.98 -6.32
N LYS A 245 14.43 21.41 -7.24
CA LYS A 245 14.03 21.92 -8.56
C LYS A 245 13.39 20.85 -9.45
N GLN A 246 13.43 19.59 -9.03
CA GLN A 246 12.90 18.44 -9.77
C GLN A 246 11.44 18.13 -9.40
N PHE A 247 10.92 18.67 -8.32
CA PHE A 247 9.55 18.47 -7.90
C PHE A 247 8.73 19.73 -8.15
N ILE A 248 7.81 19.64 -9.09
CA ILE A 248 6.76 20.63 -9.27
C ILE A 248 5.79 20.45 -8.10
N PRO A 249 5.63 21.41 -7.20
CA PRO A 249 4.66 21.29 -6.12
C PRO A 249 3.27 21.06 -6.71
N TYR A 250 2.49 20.18 -6.12
CA TYR A 250 1.08 19.93 -6.50
C TYR A 250 0.20 21.19 -6.41
N THR A 251 0.73 22.25 -5.80
CA THR A 251 0.10 23.55 -5.68
C THR A 251 0.35 24.48 -6.88
N ASP A 252 1.12 24.06 -7.87
CA ASP A 252 1.31 24.86 -9.06
C ASP A 252 0.06 24.79 -9.94
N LYS A 253 -0.73 25.87 -9.88
CA LYS A 253 -2.02 26.01 -10.61
C LYS A 253 -1.91 25.84 -12.13
N ARG A 254 -0.70 25.71 -12.67
CA ARG A 254 -0.48 25.44 -14.11
C ARG A 254 -0.79 24.00 -14.52
N PHE A 255 -1.06 23.11 -13.55
CA PHE A 255 -1.31 21.68 -13.78
C PHE A 255 -2.64 21.18 -13.20
N ILE A 256 -3.56 22.09 -12.86
CA ILE A 256 -4.93 21.79 -12.46
C ILE A 256 -5.87 22.11 -13.61
#